data_33c6fcbe640f71bea23e312806b55e98
#
_entry.id   33c6fcbe640f71bea23e312806b55e98
#
_cell.length_a   1.000
_cell.length_b   1.000
_cell.length_c   1.000
_cell.angle_alpha   90.00
_cell.angle_beta   90.00
_cell.angle_gamma   90.00
#
_symmetry.space_group_name_H-M   'P 1'
#
loop_
_entity.id
_entity.type
_entity.pdbx_description
1 polymer ?
#
loop_
_entity_poly.entity_id
_entity_poly.type
_entity_poly.pdbx_seq_one_letter_code
_entity_poly.pdbx_strand_id
1 'polypeptide(L)'
;GRTVGPLAELLSDRPLLLHAASQDLPSLRGLGVAPTSIIDTELAGRFLGTERVNLGSMISEHLGIGLAKAHSAADWSRRPLPRSWLDYAAYDVLFLHELADAVLPLLDDLGRREWFEAECRHLVVGSPAPPAVDPWRRLSRLSTLRDVRQLARARELWLARDRVAAERDIAPKRLLPDAAVIEAAR
;
A
#
# COMPACT_ATOMS: atom_id res chain seq x y z
N GLY A 1 -18.94 6.24 -0.71
CA GLY A 1 -17.99 5.26 -0.18
C GLY A 1 -18.72 4.09 0.46
N ARG A 2 -18.37 2.86 0.09
CA ARG A 2 -18.88 1.67 0.79
C ARG A 2 -18.19 1.60 2.14
N THR A 3 -18.92 1.82 3.22
CA THR A 3 -18.46 1.55 4.57
C THR A 3 -18.45 0.03 4.79
N VAL A 4 -17.33 -0.50 5.21
CA VAL A 4 -17.21 -1.89 5.67
C VAL A 4 -17.60 -2.02 7.16
N GLY A 5 -18.52 -1.17 7.62
CA GLY A 5 -19.05 -1.00 8.99
C GLY A 5 -18.76 -2.15 9.98
N PRO A 6 -19.50 -3.26 9.93
CA PRO A 6 -19.30 -4.34 10.90
C PRO A 6 -17.90 -4.97 10.85
N LEU A 7 -17.26 -5.01 9.68
CA LEU A 7 -15.90 -5.52 9.53
C LEU A 7 -14.87 -4.52 10.12
N ALA A 8 -15.08 -3.23 9.90
CA ALA A 8 -14.23 -2.19 10.47
C ALA A 8 -14.24 -2.21 12.00
N GLU A 9 -15.40 -2.34 12.61
CA GLU A 9 -15.55 -2.49 14.07
C GLU A 9 -14.81 -3.74 14.58
N LEU A 10 -15.01 -4.88 13.92
CA LEU A 10 -14.35 -6.14 14.30
C LEU A 10 -12.82 -6.05 14.22
N LEU A 11 -12.28 -5.36 13.23
CA LEU A 11 -10.83 -5.27 12.99
C LEU A 11 -10.17 -4.18 13.84
N SER A 12 -10.91 -3.14 14.25
CA SER A 12 -10.33 -2.01 15.00
C SER A 12 -9.92 -2.40 16.43
N ASP A 13 -10.57 -3.38 17.04
CA ASP A 13 -10.27 -3.83 18.40
C ASP A 13 -9.26 -4.99 18.46
N ARG A 14 -8.64 -5.33 17.35
CA ARG A 14 -7.73 -6.49 17.27
C ARG A 14 -6.35 -6.07 16.75
N PRO A 15 -5.28 -6.78 17.19
CA PRO A 15 -3.99 -6.69 16.51
C PRO A 15 -4.14 -7.13 15.06
N LEU A 16 -3.57 -6.37 14.13
CA LEU A 16 -3.50 -6.77 12.72
C LEU A 16 -2.10 -7.27 12.38
N LEU A 17 -2.05 -8.42 11.73
CA LEU A 17 -0.83 -8.97 11.18
C LEU A 17 -0.77 -8.59 9.70
N LEU A 18 0.26 -7.85 9.32
CA LEU A 18 0.42 -7.25 8.01
C LEU A 18 1.82 -7.53 7.44
N HIS A 19 1.98 -7.29 6.15
CA HIS A 19 3.29 -7.23 5.50
C HIS A 19 3.39 -5.91 4.74
N ALA A 20 4.36 -5.07 5.09
CA ALA A 20 4.50 -3.70 4.59
C ALA A 20 3.31 -2.79 4.98
N ALA A 21 2.92 -2.81 6.25
CA ALA A 21 1.75 -2.13 6.82
C ALA A 21 1.63 -0.65 6.44
N SER A 22 2.75 0.04 6.23
CA SER A 22 2.77 1.44 5.78
C SER A 22 2.02 1.68 4.47
N GLN A 23 1.87 0.66 3.62
CA GLN A 23 1.14 0.72 2.35
C GLN A 23 -0.37 0.53 2.54
N ASP A 24 -0.78 -0.32 3.49
CA ASP A 24 -2.18 -0.69 3.72
C ASP A 24 -2.90 0.23 4.71
N LEU A 25 -2.20 0.71 5.75
CA LEU A 25 -2.78 1.54 6.80
C LEU A 25 -3.55 2.77 6.29
N PRO A 26 -3.09 3.52 5.26
CA PRO A 26 -3.87 4.63 4.72
C PRO A 26 -5.21 4.19 4.13
N SER A 27 -5.22 3.06 3.42
CA SER A 27 -6.44 2.49 2.81
C SER A 27 -7.38 1.93 3.87
N LEU A 28 -6.86 1.22 4.87
CA LEU A 28 -7.62 0.70 6.01
C LEU A 28 -8.30 1.83 6.78
N ARG A 29 -7.56 2.91 7.08
CA ARG A 29 -8.13 4.10 7.74
C ARG A 29 -9.23 4.76 6.88
N GLY A 30 -9.03 4.82 5.57
CA GLY A 30 -10.06 5.32 4.63
C GLY A 30 -11.34 4.48 4.63
N LEU A 31 -11.27 3.22 5.02
CA LEU A 31 -12.39 2.29 5.19
C LEU A 31 -12.98 2.30 6.61
N GLY A 32 -12.43 3.11 7.53
CA GLY A 32 -12.85 3.17 8.92
C GLY A 32 -12.21 2.12 9.83
N VAL A 33 -11.18 1.38 9.34
CA VAL A 33 -10.41 0.44 10.14
C VAL A 33 -9.22 1.17 10.76
N ALA A 34 -9.20 1.27 12.09
CA ALA A 34 -8.13 1.90 12.85
C ALA A 34 -7.57 0.89 13.87
N PRO A 35 -6.59 0.05 13.50
CA PRO A 35 -6.06 -0.94 14.42
C PRO A 35 -5.36 -0.27 15.61
N THR A 36 -5.49 -0.87 16.80
CA THR A 36 -4.80 -0.41 18.01
C THR A 36 -3.36 -0.89 18.08
N SER A 37 -3.05 -1.98 17.39
CA SER A 37 -1.71 -2.54 17.29
C SER A 37 -1.53 -3.31 15.98
N ILE A 38 -0.28 -3.44 15.53
CA ILE A 38 0.08 -4.22 14.36
C ILE A 38 1.32 -5.07 14.62
N ILE A 39 1.47 -6.12 13.84
CA ILE A 39 2.70 -6.85 13.63
C ILE A 39 3.00 -6.76 12.12
N ASP A 40 4.15 -6.19 11.74
CA ASP A 40 4.54 -6.02 10.34
C ASP A 40 5.72 -6.94 10.02
N THR A 41 5.47 -7.99 9.24
CA THR A 41 6.49 -8.98 8.90
C THR A 41 7.58 -8.44 7.95
N GLU A 42 7.29 -7.42 7.12
CA GLU A 42 8.34 -6.73 6.35
C GLU A 42 9.29 -5.98 7.29
N LEU A 43 8.72 -5.25 8.24
CA LEU A 43 9.49 -4.51 9.24
C LEU A 43 10.33 -5.47 10.10
N ALA A 44 9.78 -6.61 10.51
CA ALA A 44 10.52 -7.65 11.21
C ALA A 44 11.74 -8.11 10.40
N GLY A 45 11.58 -8.40 9.12
CA GLY A 45 12.68 -8.74 8.21
C GLY A 45 13.76 -7.66 8.14
N ARG A 46 13.38 -6.38 8.11
CA ARG A 46 14.33 -5.25 8.15
C ARG A 46 15.15 -5.23 9.44
N PHE A 47 14.51 -5.45 10.58
CA PHE A 47 15.19 -5.54 11.88
C PHE A 47 16.07 -6.79 12.00
N LEU A 48 15.75 -7.88 11.31
CA LEU A 48 16.62 -9.06 11.21
C LEU A 48 17.83 -8.81 10.31
N GLY A 49 17.78 -7.84 9.41
CA GLY A 49 18.80 -7.60 8.40
C GLY A 49 18.65 -8.51 7.17
N THR A 50 17.45 -9.05 6.93
CA THR A 50 17.14 -9.86 5.76
C THR A 50 17.42 -9.08 4.47
N GLU A 51 18.11 -9.69 3.52
CA GLU A 51 18.49 -9.03 2.26
C GLU A 51 17.29 -8.62 1.42
N ARG A 52 16.25 -9.47 1.39
CA ARG A 52 15.03 -9.26 0.60
C ARG A 52 13.79 -9.42 1.46
N VAL A 53 13.20 -8.31 1.82
CA VAL A 53 12.05 -8.26 2.74
C VAL A 53 10.68 -8.34 2.06
N ASN A 54 10.59 -8.57 0.74
CA ASN A 54 9.30 -8.82 0.10
C ASN A 54 8.70 -10.15 0.58
N LEU A 55 7.38 -10.23 0.63
CA LEU A 55 6.64 -11.36 1.22
C LEU A 55 7.10 -12.73 0.70
N GLY A 56 7.22 -12.89 -0.63
CA GLY A 56 7.63 -14.15 -1.23
C GLY A 56 9.04 -14.57 -0.84
N SER A 57 10.00 -13.62 -0.72
CA SER A 57 11.36 -13.91 -0.26
C SER A 57 11.39 -14.30 1.21
N MET A 58 10.65 -13.56 2.05
CA MET A 58 10.56 -13.85 3.49
C MET A 58 9.95 -15.24 3.74
N ILE A 59 8.86 -15.59 3.06
CA ILE A 59 8.22 -16.92 3.15
C ILE A 59 9.18 -18.01 2.66
N SER A 60 9.87 -17.78 1.55
CA SER A 60 10.84 -18.76 1.03
C SER A 60 12.01 -18.98 1.98
N GLU A 61 12.55 -17.91 2.58
CA GLU A 61 13.71 -17.96 3.49
C GLU A 61 13.36 -18.61 4.83
N HIS A 62 12.24 -18.21 5.44
CA HIS A 62 11.90 -18.60 6.81
C HIS A 62 10.99 -19.83 6.90
N LEU A 63 10.20 -20.11 5.85
CA LEU A 63 9.27 -21.24 5.84
C LEU A 63 9.61 -22.31 4.79
N GLY A 64 10.57 -22.05 3.88
CA GLY A 64 10.91 -22.97 2.80
C GLY A 64 9.83 -23.13 1.72
N ILE A 65 8.86 -22.20 1.66
CA ILE A 65 7.72 -22.23 0.74
C ILE A 65 7.94 -21.28 -0.43
N GLY A 66 7.89 -21.78 -1.65
CA GLY A 66 7.95 -20.95 -2.85
C GLY A 66 6.57 -20.42 -3.25
N LEU A 67 6.37 -19.09 -3.22
CA LEU A 67 5.16 -18.47 -3.74
C LEU A 67 5.31 -18.14 -5.23
N ALA A 68 4.32 -18.55 -6.05
CA ALA A 68 4.27 -18.19 -7.45
C ALA A 68 4.04 -16.67 -7.60
N LYS A 69 4.92 -16.00 -8.36
CA LYS A 69 4.71 -14.60 -8.72
C LYS A 69 3.58 -14.50 -9.75
N ALA A 70 2.45 -13.94 -9.37
CA ALA A 70 1.32 -13.75 -10.26
C ALA A 70 0.58 -12.45 -9.92
N HIS A 71 -0.05 -11.83 -10.91
CA HIS A 71 -1.08 -10.79 -10.76
C HIS A 71 -0.71 -9.48 -10.03
N SER A 72 0.54 -9.24 -9.59
CA SER A 72 0.93 -7.98 -8.92
C SER A 72 0.73 -6.73 -9.76
N ALA A 73 0.81 -6.86 -11.11
CA ALA A 73 0.58 -5.78 -12.06
C ALA A 73 -0.83 -5.81 -12.68
N ALA A 74 -1.75 -6.64 -12.15
CA ALA A 74 -3.08 -6.79 -12.69
C ALA A 74 -3.98 -5.59 -12.34
N ASP A 75 -5.05 -5.41 -13.12
CA ASP A 75 -6.05 -4.37 -12.89
C ASP A 75 -7.07 -4.77 -11.83
N TRP A 76 -6.73 -4.59 -10.57
CA TRP A 76 -7.58 -4.92 -9.43
C TRP A 76 -8.87 -4.11 -9.32
N SER A 77 -9.10 -3.11 -10.18
CA SER A 77 -10.38 -2.39 -10.26
C SER A 77 -11.46 -3.16 -11.05
N ARG A 78 -11.06 -4.19 -11.80
CA ARG A 78 -11.99 -5.03 -12.58
C ARG A 78 -13.03 -5.71 -11.67
N ARG A 79 -14.27 -5.79 -12.16
CA ARG A 79 -15.35 -6.54 -11.51
C ARG A 79 -16.10 -7.39 -12.55
N PRO A 80 -16.44 -8.68 -12.24
CA PRO A 80 -15.98 -9.44 -11.07
C PRO A 80 -14.49 -9.76 -11.15
N LEU A 81 -13.84 -9.98 -10.00
CA LEU A 81 -12.46 -10.45 -9.97
C LEU A 81 -12.37 -11.92 -10.43
N PRO A 82 -11.41 -12.28 -11.28
CA PRO A 82 -11.15 -13.67 -11.63
C PRO A 82 -10.79 -14.51 -10.40
N ARG A 83 -11.18 -15.79 -10.40
CA ARG A 83 -10.90 -16.70 -9.26
C ARG A 83 -9.41 -16.78 -8.93
N SER A 84 -8.55 -16.87 -9.94
CA SER A 84 -7.09 -16.89 -9.73
C SER A 84 -6.53 -15.65 -9.03
N TRP A 85 -7.18 -14.50 -9.16
CA TRP A 85 -6.77 -13.28 -8.45
C TRP A 85 -7.21 -13.30 -6.99
N LEU A 86 -8.38 -13.86 -6.71
CA LEU A 86 -8.83 -14.08 -5.33
C LEU A 86 -7.92 -15.08 -4.62
N ASP A 87 -7.52 -16.14 -5.28
CA ASP A 87 -6.58 -17.13 -4.77
C ASP A 87 -5.21 -16.48 -4.51
N TYR A 88 -4.72 -15.64 -5.42
CA TYR A 88 -3.49 -14.87 -5.22
C TYR A 88 -3.58 -13.94 -4.00
N ALA A 89 -4.67 -13.18 -3.86
CA ALA A 89 -4.87 -12.30 -2.70
C ALA A 89 -4.97 -13.09 -1.38
N ALA A 90 -5.50 -14.31 -1.42
CA ALA A 90 -5.51 -15.19 -0.25
C ALA A 90 -4.10 -15.64 0.15
N TYR A 91 -3.22 -15.92 -0.82
CA TYR A 91 -1.83 -16.27 -0.54
C TYR A 91 -1.02 -15.13 0.09
N ASP A 92 -1.38 -13.86 -0.16
CA ASP A 92 -0.72 -12.71 0.45
C ASP A 92 -0.94 -12.63 1.96
N VAL A 93 -1.92 -13.36 2.51
CA VAL A 93 -2.22 -13.37 3.95
C VAL A 93 -2.10 -14.77 4.58
N LEU A 94 -2.13 -15.83 3.78
CA LEU A 94 -2.25 -17.21 4.26
C LEU A 94 -1.10 -17.64 5.20
N PHE A 95 0.11 -17.18 4.92
CA PHE A 95 1.32 -17.60 5.63
C PHE A 95 1.85 -16.53 6.60
N LEU A 96 1.08 -15.44 6.86
CA LEU A 96 1.58 -14.36 7.70
C LEU A 96 1.74 -14.78 9.17
N HIS A 97 0.87 -15.67 9.68
CA HIS A 97 0.98 -16.17 11.04
C HIS A 97 2.24 -17.01 11.22
N GLU A 98 2.43 -18.00 10.36
CA GLU A 98 3.61 -18.86 10.39
C GLU A 98 4.89 -18.06 10.18
N LEU A 99 4.86 -17.06 9.32
CA LEU A 99 5.99 -16.16 9.12
C LEU A 99 6.29 -15.34 10.37
N ALA A 100 5.28 -14.78 11.02
CA ALA A 100 5.45 -14.04 12.27
C ALA A 100 6.03 -14.96 13.37
N ASP A 101 5.48 -16.17 13.51
CA ASP A 101 5.96 -17.16 14.48
C ASP A 101 7.42 -17.56 14.24
N ALA A 102 7.86 -17.58 12.97
CA ALA A 102 9.24 -17.89 12.61
C ALA A 102 10.20 -16.71 12.86
N VAL A 103 9.79 -15.45 12.58
CA VAL A 103 10.72 -14.31 12.61
C VAL A 103 10.76 -13.58 13.96
N LEU A 104 9.65 -13.59 14.72
CA LEU A 104 9.61 -12.85 15.99
C LEU A 104 10.58 -13.37 17.05
N PRO A 105 10.76 -14.70 17.24
CA PRO A 105 11.78 -15.22 18.16
C PRO A 105 13.21 -14.80 17.77
N LEU A 106 13.52 -14.69 16.48
CA LEU A 106 14.82 -14.25 16.01
C LEU A 106 15.12 -12.79 16.40
N LEU A 107 14.08 -11.95 16.49
CA LEU A 107 14.22 -10.58 17.01
C LEU A 107 14.54 -10.58 18.52
N ASP A 108 13.98 -11.52 19.27
CA ASP A 108 14.29 -11.69 20.70
C ASP A 108 15.74 -12.10 20.89
N ASP A 109 16.22 -13.08 20.12
CA ASP A 109 17.61 -13.55 20.14
C ASP A 109 18.63 -12.43 19.82
N LEU A 110 18.23 -11.50 18.94
CA LEU A 110 19.05 -10.33 18.58
C LEU A 110 18.87 -9.13 19.52
N GLY A 111 17.98 -9.20 20.51
CA GLY A 111 17.64 -8.09 21.39
C GLY A 111 16.99 -6.90 20.67
N ARG A 112 16.31 -7.15 19.56
CA ARG A 112 15.71 -6.10 18.71
C ARG A 112 14.18 -6.01 18.79
N ARG A 113 13.55 -6.87 19.59
CA ARG A 113 12.08 -6.95 19.75
C ARG A 113 11.48 -5.60 20.15
N GLU A 114 12.03 -4.94 21.15
CA GLU A 114 11.50 -3.66 21.65
C GLU A 114 11.55 -2.56 20.59
N TRP A 115 12.61 -2.51 19.78
CA TRP A 115 12.72 -1.54 18.67
C TRP A 115 11.69 -1.81 17.58
N PHE A 116 11.54 -3.07 17.21
CA PHE A 116 10.52 -3.50 16.26
C PHE A 116 9.10 -3.11 16.74
N GLU A 117 8.76 -3.40 18.00
CA GLU A 117 7.45 -3.05 18.56
C GLU A 117 7.25 -1.54 18.67
N ALA A 118 8.30 -0.77 18.99
CA ALA A 118 8.24 0.68 19.01
C ALA A 118 7.92 1.25 17.63
N GLU A 119 8.52 0.70 16.57
CA GLU A 119 8.26 1.12 15.20
C GLU A 119 6.86 0.69 14.73
N CYS A 120 6.39 -0.51 15.07
CA CYS A 120 5.00 -0.91 14.84
C CYS A 120 4.01 0.04 15.52
N ARG A 121 4.26 0.45 16.77
CA ARG A 121 3.44 1.46 17.47
C ARG A 121 3.49 2.81 16.75
N HIS A 122 4.67 3.22 16.29
CA HIS A 122 4.82 4.46 15.53
C HIS A 122 3.97 4.46 14.25
N LEU A 123 3.93 3.37 13.49
CA LEU A 123 3.11 3.22 12.29
C LEU A 123 1.61 3.33 12.59
N VAL A 124 1.16 2.79 13.72
CA VAL A 124 -0.26 2.86 14.16
C VAL A 124 -0.63 4.28 14.58
N VAL A 125 0.20 4.91 15.43
CA VAL A 125 -0.08 6.25 15.99
C VAL A 125 0.20 7.34 14.95
N GLY A 126 1.10 7.06 14.01
CA GLY A 126 1.52 8.04 13.00
C GLY A 126 0.34 8.61 12.24
N SER A 127 0.24 9.93 12.24
CA SER A 127 -0.70 10.63 11.37
C SER A 127 -0.36 10.30 9.92
N PRO A 128 -1.34 10.08 9.06
CA PRO A 128 -1.08 10.00 7.63
C PRO A 128 -0.28 11.22 7.21
N ALA A 129 0.74 11.01 6.39
CA ALA A 129 1.50 12.12 5.84
C ALA A 129 0.52 13.18 5.30
N PRO A 130 0.72 14.46 5.60
CA PRO A 130 -0.18 15.50 5.10
C PRO A 130 -0.30 15.34 3.57
N PRO A 131 -1.50 15.57 3.01
CA PRO A 131 -1.67 15.53 1.57
C PRO A 131 -0.57 16.33 0.89
N ALA A 132 0.05 15.76 -0.12
CA ALA A 132 1.10 16.47 -0.83
C ALA A 132 0.58 17.82 -1.28
N VAL A 133 1.26 18.89 -0.88
CA VAL A 133 1.02 20.21 -1.45
C VAL A 133 1.35 20.11 -2.93
N ASP A 134 0.41 20.47 -3.80
CA ASP A 134 0.58 20.39 -5.25
C ASP A 134 0.91 18.96 -5.79
N PRO A 135 0.07 17.93 -5.59
CA PRO A 135 0.34 16.58 -6.06
C PRO A 135 0.50 16.49 -7.59
N TRP A 136 -0.06 17.42 -8.36
CA TRP A 136 0.10 17.54 -9.81
C TRP A 136 1.57 17.75 -10.23
N ARG A 137 2.43 18.25 -9.34
CA ARG A 137 3.88 18.43 -9.59
C ARG A 137 4.62 17.10 -9.75
N ARG A 138 3.98 15.98 -9.41
CA ARG A 138 4.49 14.62 -9.65
C ARG A 138 4.14 14.06 -11.02
N LEU A 139 3.48 14.84 -11.89
CA LEU A 139 3.23 14.44 -13.27
C LEU A 139 4.54 14.09 -13.96
N SER A 140 4.60 12.91 -14.56
CA SER A 140 5.74 12.49 -15.36
C SER A 140 5.93 13.46 -16.54
N ARG A 141 7.19 13.83 -16.80
CA ARG A 141 7.57 14.78 -17.85
C ARG A 141 7.10 16.24 -17.64
N LEU A 142 6.65 16.61 -16.43
CA LEU A 142 6.27 18.00 -16.13
C LEU A 142 7.40 18.99 -16.45
N SER A 143 8.66 18.59 -16.27
CA SER A 143 9.85 19.40 -16.56
C SER A 143 10.00 19.79 -18.04
N THR A 144 9.22 19.19 -18.94
CA THR A 144 9.20 19.59 -20.36
C THR A 144 8.36 20.82 -20.62
N LEU A 145 7.49 21.21 -19.68
CA LEU A 145 6.70 22.44 -19.72
C LEU A 145 7.51 23.56 -19.06
N ARG A 146 7.78 24.62 -19.80
CA ARG A 146 8.63 25.74 -19.33
C ARG A 146 7.89 27.07 -19.14
N ASP A 147 6.71 27.17 -19.74
CA ASP A 147 5.85 28.34 -19.64
C ASP A 147 4.88 28.20 -18.46
N VAL A 148 4.70 29.28 -17.70
CA VAL A 148 3.77 29.34 -16.56
C VAL A 148 2.33 29.00 -16.98
N ARG A 149 1.91 29.41 -18.17
CA ARG A 149 0.59 29.07 -18.70
C ARG A 149 0.43 27.59 -18.99
N GLN A 150 1.48 26.92 -19.50
CA GLN A 150 1.49 25.48 -19.70
C GLN A 150 1.41 24.75 -18.35
N LEU A 151 2.17 25.20 -17.36
CA LEU A 151 2.10 24.63 -16.01
C LEU A 151 0.72 24.81 -15.37
N ALA A 152 0.09 25.96 -15.54
CA ALA A 152 -1.26 26.22 -15.06
C ALA A 152 -2.28 25.27 -15.75
N ARG A 153 -2.19 25.10 -17.08
CA ARG A 153 -3.04 24.15 -17.80
C ARG A 153 -2.83 22.70 -17.34
N ALA A 154 -1.59 22.29 -17.14
CA ALA A 154 -1.29 20.95 -16.64
C ALA A 154 -1.89 20.71 -15.26
N ARG A 155 -1.84 21.71 -14.36
CA ARG A 155 -2.46 21.67 -13.03
C ARG A 155 -3.98 21.51 -13.14
N GLU A 156 -4.65 22.35 -13.93
CA GLU A 156 -6.12 22.29 -14.07
C GLU A 156 -6.59 20.99 -14.73
N LEU A 157 -5.89 20.50 -15.73
CA LEU A 157 -6.15 19.19 -16.37
C LEU A 157 -5.97 18.05 -15.37
N TRP A 158 -4.92 18.10 -14.54
CA TRP A 158 -4.69 17.11 -13.49
C TRP A 158 -5.84 17.11 -12.47
N LEU A 159 -6.25 18.29 -11.97
CA LEU A 159 -7.35 18.42 -11.01
C LEU A 159 -8.68 17.94 -11.60
N ALA A 160 -8.98 18.30 -12.83
CA ALA A 160 -10.19 17.85 -13.53
C ALA A 160 -10.19 16.33 -13.73
N ARG A 161 -9.05 15.76 -14.14
CA ARG A 161 -8.87 14.32 -14.28
C ARG A 161 -9.15 13.58 -12.99
N ASP A 162 -8.53 14.02 -11.88
CA ASP A 162 -8.64 13.34 -10.59
C ASP A 162 -10.08 13.41 -10.06
N ARG A 163 -10.78 14.54 -10.22
CA ARG A 163 -12.19 14.67 -9.87
C ARG A 163 -13.07 13.70 -10.68
N VAL A 164 -12.94 13.70 -12.01
CA VAL A 164 -13.77 12.83 -12.87
C VAL A 164 -13.44 11.35 -12.64
N ALA A 165 -12.18 11.01 -12.35
CA ALA A 165 -11.77 9.66 -12.03
C ALA A 165 -12.41 9.18 -10.71
N ALA A 166 -12.45 10.04 -9.70
CA ALA A 166 -13.12 9.76 -8.42
C ALA A 166 -14.64 9.58 -8.59
N GLU A 167 -15.29 10.43 -9.38
CA GLU A 167 -16.73 10.31 -9.70
C GLU A 167 -17.06 9.00 -10.42
N ARG A 168 -16.13 8.50 -11.25
CA ARG A 168 -16.32 7.26 -12.03
C ARG A 168 -15.75 6.01 -11.35
N ASP A 169 -15.15 6.16 -10.17
CA ASP A 169 -14.47 5.07 -9.44
C ASP A 169 -13.44 4.32 -10.30
N ILE A 170 -12.61 5.08 -11.02
CA ILE A 170 -11.52 4.55 -11.85
C ILE A 170 -10.19 5.23 -11.53
N ALA A 171 -9.08 4.52 -11.76
CA ALA A 171 -7.76 5.10 -11.55
C ALA A 171 -7.51 6.30 -12.51
N PRO A 172 -7.01 7.47 -12.02
CA PRO A 172 -6.85 8.68 -12.83
C PRO A 172 -6.06 8.47 -14.12
N LYS A 173 -4.98 7.68 -14.08
CA LYS A 173 -4.16 7.38 -15.26
C LYS A 173 -4.86 6.52 -16.32
N ARG A 174 -5.93 5.80 -15.95
CA ARG A 174 -6.78 5.07 -16.90
C ARG A 174 -7.76 5.99 -17.61
N LEU A 175 -8.23 7.05 -16.92
CA LEU A 175 -9.06 8.06 -17.56
C LEU A 175 -8.23 8.89 -18.55
N LEU A 176 -7.07 9.38 -18.11
CA LEU A 176 -6.17 10.20 -18.93
C LEU A 176 -4.72 9.99 -18.48
N PRO A 177 -3.84 9.35 -19.29
CA PRO A 177 -2.44 9.15 -18.94
C PRO A 177 -1.70 10.47 -18.73
N ASP A 178 -0.65 10.48 -17.90
CA ASP A 178 0.16 11.68 -17.62
C ASP A 178 0.71 12.30 -18.91
N ALA A 179 1.12 11.46 -19.88
CA ALA A 179 1.62 11.94 -21.18
C ALA A 179 0.59 12.77 -21.94
N ALA A 180 -0.69 12.35 -21.90
CA ALA A 180 -1.78 13.09 -22.55
C ALA A 180 -2.09 14.41 -21.83
N VAL A 181 -1.99 14.44 -20.48
CA VAL A 181 -2.09 15.70 -19.72
C VAL A 181 -1.01 16.68 -20.14
N ILE A 182 0.24 16.22 -20.27
CA ILE A 182 1.38 17.06 -20.67
C ILE A 182 1.21 17.55 -22.10
N GLU A 183 0.77 16.69 -23.02
CA GLU A 183 0.55 17.07 -24.41
C GLU A 183 -0.55 18.13 -24.56
N ALA A 184 -1.68 17.95 -23.86
CA ALA A 184 -2.79 18.91 -23.86
C ALA A 184 -2.45 20.24 -23.16
N ALA A 185 -1.42 20.27 -22.31
CA ALA A 185 -0.97 21.47 -21.61
C ALA A 185 -0.02 22.33 -22.46
N ARG A 186 0.55 21.80 -23.53
CA ARG A 186 1.45 22.54 -24.43
C ARG A 186 0.68 23.56 -25.28
#